data_eaca24c3627c0a75e4f2b04d671a6725
#
_entry.id   eaca24c3627c0a75e4f2b04d671a6725
#
_cell.length_a   1.000
_cell.length_b   1.000
_cell.length_c   1.000
_cell.angle_alpha   90.00
_cell.angle_beta   90.00
_cell.angle_gamma   90.00
#
_symmetry.space_group_name_H-M   'P 1'
#
loop_
_entity.id
_entity.type
_entity.pdbx_description
1 polymer ?
#
loop_
_entity_poly.entity_id
_entity_poly.type
_entity_poly.pdbx_seq_one_letter_code
_entity_poly.pdbx_strand_id
1 'polypeptide(L)'
;MEIILRNSDNLNSGVFVINNGREELYPFLQYENIFLTQEGNAALKNEILKIISEAKSVLKICSFIITDKEIFNAILEKAKKTQVAIFILTQLDPAKLENAISLVDFITEEEIKENPSRTHLKFIKLLYDNGIHVRASLSAHSKFIVSDRTNGFITSANFTTPSLTFNTESGIYLDETSSKELDKLFDVIFLQGTTYKQFLGTRKKGKMLVVQSDVKINTDLLPQANHSSLRYTCESLSNNLLDEVINVINQADAFIYLSTYSIVGLGALPALIQALKSAIGRDVSVSIFCRGMNYRNDHLAGVSELYEMGCKIYADVYNHSKGVINEKSGLIFTANIDGHHGLTNGFEVGFILNETQRTEFLDFHKRLIETAFYVFDNKPTRNLLFQTYIAYEMIKGLNAPALPQNLIISLKQASSLNLDELQKNIIFYGRLKESEFLIAGNSYYKCRLKENVFSIFESVKPRFDLEKYVLKFFELKIIDSQ
;
A
#
# COMPACT_ATOMS: atom_id res chain seq x y z
N MET A 1 -30.88 1.68 28.01
CA MET A 1 -30.19 0.51 27.46
C MET A 1 -28.72 0.83 27.51
N GLU A 2 -27.92 0.01 28.15
CA GLU A 2 -26.48 0.15 28.20
C GLU A 2 -25.89 -0.93 27.30
N ILE A 3 -24.94 -0.55 26.46
CA ILE A 3 -24.20 -1.49 25.65
C ILE A 3 -22.90 -1.76 26.39
N ILE A 4 -22.68 -3.00 26.78
CA ILE A 4 -21.48 -3.42 27.49
C ILE A 4 -20.54 -4.08 26.49
N LEU A 5 -19.37 -3.49 26.33
CA LEU A 5 -18.27 -4.11 25.60
C LEU A 5 -17.50 -4.99 26.59
N ARG A 6 -17.53 -6.29 26.36
CA ARG A 6 -16.76 -7.23 27.16
C ARG A 6 -15.51 -7.63 26.40
N ASN A 7 -14.43 -7.64 27.12
CA ASN A 7 -13.21 -8.28 26.69
C ASN A 7 -13.46 -9.79 26.71
N SER A 8 -13.57 -10.43 25.55
CA SER A 8 -13.81 -11.88 25.50
C SER A 8 -12.49 -12.64 25.66
N ASP A 9 -12.59 -13.87 26.21
CA ASP A 9 -11.40 -14.72 26.35
C ASP A 9 -10.88 -15.25 25.00
N ASN A 10 -11.79 -15.32 24.00
CA ASN A 10 -11.49 -15.66 22.62
C ASN A 10 -12.28 -14.76 21.68
N LEU A 11 -11.65 -14.21 20.67
CA LEU A 11 -12.34 -13.52 19.59
C LEU A 11 -12.90 -14.54 18.59
N ASN A 12 -14.09 -14.23 18.03
CA ASN A 12 -14.71 -15.08 17.02
C ASN A 12 -14.19 -14.80 15.61
N SER A 13 -13.27 -13.86 15.44
CA SER A 13 -12.66 -13.48 14.18
C SER A 13 -11.15 -13.31 14.34
N GLY A 14 -10.42 -13.66 13.29
CA GLY A 14 -8.98 -13.58 13.28
C GLY A 14 -8.45 -12.15 13.26
N VAL A 15 -7.30 -11.95 13.88
CA VAL A 15 -6.56 -10.69 13.93
C VAL A 15 -5.06 -10.94 13.87
N PHE A 16 -4.30 -9.91 13.56
CA PHE A 16 -2.84 -9.93 13.71
C PHE A 16 -2.45 -9.77 15.17
N VAL A 17 -1.63 -10.69 15.66
CA VAL A 17 -1.10 -10.71 17.03
C VAL A 17 0.43 -10.75 17.00
N ILE A 18 1.07 -10.42 18.12
CA ILE A 18 2.52 -10.46 18.24
C ILE A 18 3.07 -11.85 17.88
N ASN A 19 4.14 -11.86 17.09
CA ASN A 19 4.88 -13.06 16.77
C ASN A 19 5.95 -13.32 17.85
N ASN A 20 5.63 -14.17 18.81
CA ASN A 20 6.58 -14.55 19.89
C ASN A 20 7.72 -15.45 19.40
N GLY A 21 7.62 -16.01 18.19
CA GLY A 21 8.66 -16.84 17.58
C GLY A 21 9.57 -16.08 16.60
N ARG A 22 9.44 -14.74 16.53
CA ARG A 22 10.27 -13.94 15.63
C ARG A 22 11.73 -13.94 16.07
N GLU A 23 12.61 -13.87 15.08
CA GLU A 23 14.02 -13.62 15.31
C GLU A 23 14.25 -12.13 15.67
N GLU A 24 15.35 -11.85 16.36
CA GLU A 24 15.77 -10.47 16.58
C GLU A 24 16.13 -9.80 15.24
N LEU A 25 15.90 -8.47 15.16
CA LEU A 25 16.27 -7.70 13.99
C LEU A 25 17.78 -7.71 13.81
N TYR A 26 18.26 -8.36 12.76
CA TYR A 26 19.64 -8.24 12.33
C TYR A 26 19.87 -6.89 11.62
N PRO A 27 21.09 -6.34 11.67
CA PRO A 27 21.43 -5.16 10.88
C PRO A 27 21.15 -5.45 9.41
N PHE A 28 20.59 -4.46 8.70
CA PHE A 28 20.21 -4.60 7.29
C PHE A 28 21.42 -5.02 6.45
N LEU A 29 21.24 -6.06 5.65
CA LEU A 29 22.19 -6.35 4.58
C LEU A 29 22.03 -5.29 3.49
N GLN A 30 23.14 -4.83 2.97
CA GLN A 30 23.15 -4.09 1.71
C GLN A 30 23.19 -5.12 0.58
N TYR A 31 22.16 -5.10 -0.25
CA TYR A 31 22.10 -5.88 -1.47
C TYR A 31 22.69 -5.07 -2.63
N GLU A 32 23.20 -5.76 -3.63
CA GLU A 32 23.81 -5.14 -4.82
C GLU A 32 22.78 -4.95 -5.96
N ASN A 33 21.82 -5.88 -6.06
CA ASN A 33 20.90 -5.94 -7.19
C ASN A 33 19.46 -5.57 -6.83
N ILE A 34 19.12 -5.48 -5.53
CA ILE A 34 17.86 -4.95 -5.03
C ILE A 34 18.12 -3.79 -4.07
N PHE A 35 17.28 -2.78 -4.14
CA PHE A 35 17.41 -1.58 -3.33
C PHE A 35 16.23 -1.49 -2.37
N LEU A 36 16.51 -1.27 -1.11
CA LEU A 36 15.50 -1.30 -0.06
C LEU A 36 15.32 0.08 0.58
N THR A 37 14.11 0.31 1.06
CA THR A 37 13.83 1.26 2.12
C THR A 37 13.36 0.49 3.33
N GLN A 38 13.92 0.81 4.48
CA GLN A 38 13.49 0.42 5.81
C GLN A 38 13.96 1.50 6.77
N GLU A 39 13.49 1.49 8.01
CA GLU A 39 13.97 2.44 9.01
C GLU A 39 15.52 2.40 9.09
N GLY A 40 16.16 3.57 8.83
CA GLY A 40 17.62 3.68 8.81
C GLY A 40 18.29 3.30 7.48
N ASN A 41 17.56 2.83 6.46
CA ASN A 41 18.10 2.52 5.14
C ASN A 41 17.34 3.28 4.04
N ALA A 42 18.02 4.17 3.33
CA ALA A 42 17.47 4.97 2.23
C ALA A 42 18.08 4.62 0.85
N ALA A 43 18.58 3.39 0.67
CA ALA A 43 19.23 2.98 -0.57
C ALA A 43 18.32 3.19 -1.80
N LEU A 44 17.04 2.85 -1.68
CA LEU A 44 16.04 3.06 -2.73
C LEU A 44 15.90 4.53 -3.13
N LYS A 45 15.85 5.44 -2.16
CA LYS A 45 15.76 6.90 -2.41
C LYS A 45 16.98 7.40 -3.14
N ASN A 46 18.16 6.95 -2.72
CA ASN A 46 19.42 7.35 -3.34
C ASN A 46 19.51 6.93 -4.81
N GLU A 47 19.03 5.72 -5.14
CA GLU A 47 18.99 5.27 -6.55
C GLU A 47 18.00 6.09 -7.39
N ILE A 48 16.83 6.44 -6.87
CA ILE A 48 15.88 7.31 -7.57
C ILE A 48 16.49 8.69 -7.83
N LEU A 49 17.15 9.29 -6.83
CA LEU A 49 17.83 10.57 -6.97
C LEU A 49 18.96 10.51 -8.00
N LYS A 50 19.73 9.42 -8.00
CA LYS A 50 20.79 9.17 -8.97
C LYS A 50 20.24 9.10 -10.40
N ILE A 51 19.17 8.31 -10.65
CA ILE A 51 18.54 8.22 -11.98
C ILE A 51 18.07 9.61 -12.46
N ILE A 52 17.45 10.41 -11.58
CA ILE A 52 17.02 11.77 -11.92
C ILE A 52 18.25 12.63 -12.29
N SER A 53 19.31 12.56 -11.51
CA SER A 53 20.51 13.37 -11.73
C SER A 53 21.25 13.01 -13.03
N GLU A 54 21.29 11.74 -13.39
CA GLU A 54 22.02 11.21 -14.54
C GLU A 54 21.27 11.31 -15.88
N ALA A 55 19.93 11.52 -15.87
CA ALA A 55 19.12 11.66 -17.08
C ALA A 55 19.67 12.77 -18.02
N LYS A 56 19.81 12.48 -19.31
CA LYS A 56 20.44 13.37 -20.31
C LYS A 56 19.44 13.94 -21.32
N SER A 57 18.44 13.18 -21.72
CA SER A 57 17.51 13.56 -22.79
C SER A 57 16.04 13.50 -22.36
N VAL A 58 15.62 12.41 -21.71
CA VAL A 58 14.24 12.21 -21.32
C VAL A 58 14.15 11.53 -19.96
N LEU A 59 13.17 11.95 -19.17
CA LEU A 59 12.84 11.36 -17.87
C LEU A 59 11.34 11.11 -17.81
N LYS A 60 10.94 9.86 -17.59
CA LYS A 60 9.56 9.43 -17.45
C LYS A 60 9.35 8.87 -16.04
N ILE A 61 8.37 9.38 -15.35
CA ILE A 61 8.07 9.04 -13.95
C ILE A 61 6.64 8.59 -13.85
N CYS A 62 6.41 7.44 -13.24
CA CYS A 62 5.09 7.03 -12.78
C CYS A 62 5.13 6.87 -11.26
N SER A 63 4.29 7.60 -10.55
CA SER A 63 4.12 7.47 -9.10
C SER A 63 2.71 7.91 -8.71
N PHE A 64 2.05 7.08 -7.91
CA PHE A 64 0.71 7.35 -7.42
C PHE A 64 0.62 8.72 -6.73
N ILE A 65 1.63 9.07 -5.91
CA ILE A 65 1.71 10.33 -5.18
C ILE A 65 3.17 10.75 -5.03
N ILE A 66 3.45 12.06 -5.16
CA ILE A 66 4.78 12.66 -5.00
C ILE A 66 4.69 13.72 -3.91
N THR A 67 5.31 13.46 -2.74
CA THR A 67 5.34 14.38 -1.59
C THR A 67 6.70 14.44 -0.90
N ASP A 68 7.68 13.64 -1.36
CA ASP A 68 9.05 13.76 -0.88
C ASP A 68 9.71 15.02 -1.46
N LYS A 69 10.21 15.89 -0.56
CA LYS A 69 10.75 17.21 -0.92
C LYS A 69 12.06 17.13 -1.70
N GLU A 70 12.91 16.13 -1.41
CA GLU A 70 14.18 15.98 -2.12
C GLU A 70 13.95 15.48 -3.54
N ILE A 71 13.08 14.49 -3.71
CA ILE A 71 12.68 14.00 -5.04
C ILE A 71 12.03 15.12 -5.85
N PHE A 72 11.08 15.86 -5.25
CA PHE A 72 10.46 17.01 -5.89
C PHE A 72 11.49 18.04 -6.34
N ASN A 73 12.41 18.42 -5.46
CA ASN A 73 13.45 19.40 -5.78
C ASN A 73 14.40 18.89 -6.89
N ALA A 74 14.79 17.62 -6.85
CA ALA A 74 15.62 17.02 -7.87
C ALA A 74 14.96 17.06 -9.26
N ILE A 75 13.67 16.73 -9.35
CA ILE A 75 12.91 16.83 -10.60
C ILE A 75 12.81 18.28 -11.07
N LEU A 76 12.48 19.21 -10.17
CA LEU A 76 12.32 20.63 -10.47
C LEU A 76 13.64 21.26 -10.95
N GLU A 77 14.74 20.97 -10.27
CA GLU A 77 16.06 21.45 -10.66
C GLU A 77 16.51 20.88 -12.00
N LYS A 78 16.23 19.59 -12.26
CA LYS A 78 16.50 18.98 -13.55
C LYS A 78 15.78 19.71 -14.67
N ALA A 79 14.49 19.99 -14.50
CA ALA A 79 13.68 20.74 -15.47
C ALA A 79 14.23 22.17 -15.71
N LYS A 80 14.68 22.85 -14.65
CA LYS A 80 15.14 24.24 -14.75
C LYS A 80 16.55 24.38 -15.33
N LYS A 81 17.45 23.44 -15.02
CA LYS A 81 18.88 23.57 -15.31
C LYS A 81 19.32 22.83 -16.58
N THR A 82 18.44 21.98 -17.14
CA THR A 82 18.80 21.15 -18.31
C THR A 82 17.67 21.21 -19.36
N GLN A 83 17.96 20.61 -20.53
CA GLN A 83 16.98 20.44 -21.61
C GLN A 83 16.33 19.05 -21.59
N VAL A 84 16.37 18.34 -20.46
CA VAL A 84 15.74 17.03 -20.32
C VAL A 84 14.23 17.18 -20.39
N ALA A 85 13.59 16.46 -21.30
CA ALA A 85 12.14 16.40 -21.37
C ALA A 85 11.59 15.51 -20.25
N ILE A 86 10.70 16.03 -19.41
CA ILE A 86 10.17 15.32 -18.23
C ILE A 86 8.68 15.09 -18.38
N PHE A 87 8.26 13.83 -18.20
CA PHE A 87 6.87 13.39 -18.27
C PHE A 87 6.48 12.65 -17.00
N ILE A 88 5.29 12.93 -16.46
CA ILE A 88 4.79 12.33 -15.23
C ILE A 88 3.40 11.74 -15.44
N LEU A 89 3.23 10.47 -15.08
CA LEU A 89 1.95 9.83 -14.84
C LEU A 89 1.72 9.75 -13.32
N THR A 90 0.56 10.22 -12.85
CA THR A 90 0.26 10.24 -11.41
C THR A 90 -1.23 10.13 -11.12
N GLN A 91 -1.59 9.97 -9.85
CA GLN A 91 -2.97 9.99 -9.41
C GLN A 91 -3.37 11.42 -9.03
N LEU A 92 -4.44 11.92 -9.60
CA LEU A 92 -5.13 13.12 -9.12
C LEU A 92 -6.64 12.89 -9.14
N ASP A 93 -7.30 13.26 -8.06
CA ASP A 93 -8.75 13.21 -7.93
C ASP A 93 -9.36 14.56 -8.34
N PRO A 94 -10.06 14.65 -9.48
CA PRO A 94 -10.64 15.90 -9.94
C PRO A 94 -11.60 16.55 -8.93
N ALA A 95 -12.35 15.73 -8.18
CA ALA A 95 -13.31 16.24 -7.19
C ALA A 95 -12.65 16.91 -5.99
N LYS A 96 -11.42 16.50 -5.66
CA LYS A 96 -10.65 17.11 -4.57
C LYS A 96 -9.84 18.32 -5.03
N LEU A 97 -9.62 18.47 -6.33
CA LEU A 97 -8.80 19.53 -6.90
C LEU A 97 -9.46 20.90 -6.79
N GLU A 98 -10.77 21.02 -7.04
CA GLU A 98 -11.48 22.30 -7.05
C GLU A 98 -11.41 23.01 -5.67
N ASN A 99 -11.50 22.25 -4.59
CA ASN A 99 -11.45 22.80 -3.23
C ASN A 99 -10.03 23.12 -2.74
N ALA A 100 -9.00 22.53 -3.33
CA ALA A 100 -7.61 22.69 -2.90
C ALA A 100 -6.92 23.91 -3.52
N ILE A 101 -7.41 24.38 -4.68
CA ILE A 101 -6.75 25.46 -5.47
C ILE A 101 -6.91 26.83 -4.84
N SER A 102 -8.05 27.10 -4.18
CA SER A 102 -8.36 28.41 -3.61
C SER A 102 -7.47 28.78 -2.40
N LEU A 103 -6.61 27.89 -1.93
CA LEU A 103 -5.86 27.99 -0.66
C LEU A 103 -4.33 27.98 -0.84
N VAL A 104 -3.79 28.24 -2.04
CA VAL A 104 -2.38 27.95 -2.32
C VAL A 104 -1.53 29.19 -2.39
N ASP A 105 -0.78 29.51 -1.29
CA ASP A 105 0.38 30.37 -1.44
C ASP A 105 1.67 29.84 -0.82
N PHE A 106 1.68 29.09 0.25
CA PHE A 106 2.93 28.49 0.79
C PHE A 106 2.68 27.12 1.42
N ILE A 107 3.68 26.22 1.32
CA ILE A 107 3.68 24.91 1.97
C ILE A 107 4.65 24.94 3.14
N THR A 108 4.16 24.72 4.35
CA THR A 108 4.99 24.48 5.53
C THR A 108 5.31 22.98 5.66
N GLU A 109 6.36 22.63 6.41
CA GLU A 109 6.68 21.23 6.69
C GLU A 109 5.57 20.51 7.48
N GLU A 110 4.82 21.25 8.28
CA GLU A 110 3.66 20.73 9.01
C GLU A 110 2.52 20.38 8.05
N GLU A 111 2.24 21.22 7.03
CA GLU A 111 1.22 20.92 6.01
C GLU A 111 1.55 19.66 5.18
N ILE A 112 2.84 19.38 4.93
CA ILE A 112 3.26 18.16 4.21
C ILE A 112 2.85 16.90 5.00
N LYS A 113 3.02 16.93 6.32
CA LYS A 113 2.65 15.81 7.20
C LYS A 113 1.14 15.67 7.38
N GLU A 114 0.41 16.77 7.37
CA GLU A 114 -1.02 16.80 7.68
C GLU A 114 -1.93 16.52 6.48
N ASN A 115 -1.52 16.89 5.26
CA ASN A 115 -2.34 16.69 4.06
C ASN A 115 -1.53 16.29 2.82
N PRO A 116 -1.16 15.01 2.70
CA PRO A 116 -0.36 14.52 1.56
C PRO A 116 -0.99 14.81 0.19
N SER A 117 -2.32 14.73 0.06
CA SER A 117 -3.01 14.99 -1.21
C SER A 117 -2.88 16.46 -1.65
N ARG A 118 -2.93 17.39 -0.71
CA ARG A 118 -2.76 18.82 -0.98
C ARG A 118 -1.31 19.13 -1.35
N THR A 119 -0.35 18.55 -0.65
CA THR A 119 1.07 18.68 -0.95
C THR A 119 1.40 18.14 -2.34
N HIS A 120 0.89 16.95 -2.66
CA HIS A 120 1.05 16.37 -3.98
C HIS A 120 0.54 17.29 -5.10
N LEU A 121 -0.67 17.82 -4.95
CA LEU A 121 -1.24 18.74 -5.92
C LEU A 121 -0.38 20.01 -6.10
N LYS A 122 0.13 20.59 -5.01
CA LYS A 122 1.01 21.75 -5.07
C LYS A 122 2.30 21.42 -5.82
N PHE A 123 2.91 20.28 -5.54
CA PHE A 123 4.11 19.83 -6.24
C PHE A 123 3.84 19.63 -7.73
N ILE A 124 2.77 18.93 -8.09
CA ILE A 124 2.39 18.74 -9.50
C ILE A 124 2.18 20.08 -10.21
N LYS A 125 1.50 21.03 -9.56
CA LYS A 125 1.33 22.38 -10.12
C LYS A 125 2.67 23.07 -10.37
N LEU A 126 3.57 23.07 -9.41
CA LEU A 126 4.88 23.69 -9.54
C LEU A 126 5.73 23.02 -10.63
N LEU A 127 5.69 21.69 -10.73
CA LEU A 127 6.36 20.95 -11.80
C LEU A 127 5.80 21.32 -13.17
N TYR A 128 4.47 21.34 -13.31
CA TYR A 128 3.82 21.76 -14.55
C TYR A 128 4.16 23.20 -14.95
N ASP A 129 4.13 24.15 -14.00
CA ASP A 129 4.47 25.56 -14.24
C ASP A 129 5.94 25.74 -14.69
N ASN A 130 6.78 24.73 -14.48
CA ASN A 130 8.18 24.68 -14.96
C ASN A 130 8.37 23.79 -16.19
N GLY A 131 7.32 23.55 -16.97
CA GLY A 131 7.40 22.89 -18.29
C GLY A 131 7.34 21.37 -18.27
N ILE A 132 7.05 20.76 -17.12
CA ILE A 132 6.90 19.30 -17.02
C ILE A 132 5.52 18.89 -17.51
N HIS A 133 5.45 17.86 -18.34
CA HIS A 133 4.21 17.33 -18.85
C HIS A 133 3.59 16.33 -17.88
N VAL A 134 2.35 16.54 -17.47
CA VAL A 134 1.67 15.70 -16.48
C VAL A 134 0.35 15.19 -17.01
N ARG A 135 0.12 13.89 -16.86
CA ARG A 135 -1.20 13.27 -16.98
C ARG A 135 -1.57 12.52 -15.73
N ALA A 136 -2.85 12.48 -15.43
CA ALA A 136 -3.34 11.91 -14.18
C ALA A 136 -4.60 11.06 -14.37
N SER A 137 -4.68 9.98 -13.60
CA SER A 137 -5.83 9.10 -13.47
C SER A 137 -5.96 8.58 -12.05
N LEU A 138 -7.17 8.23 -11.63
CA LEU A 138 -7.38 7.50 -10.37
C LEU A 138 -6.76 6.09 -10.42
N SER A 139 -6.55 5.55 -11.63
CA SER A 139 -5.98 4.22 -11.85
C SER A 139 -4.45 4.20 -11.95
N ALA A 140 -3.77 5.36 -11.86
CA ALA A 140 -2.31 5.45 -11.95
C ALA A 140 -1.66 4.97 -10.64
N HIS A 141 -1.44 3.67 -10.48
CA HIS A 141 -0.88 3.11 -9.25
C HIS A 141 0.52 2.51 -9.42
N SER A 142 1.05 2.37 -10.63
CA SER A 142 2.44 1.97 -10.89
C SER A 142 3.46 2.91 -10.26
N LYS A 143 4.63 2.38 -9.93
CA LYS A 143 5.76 3.15 -9.40
C LYS A 143 7.04 2.75 -10.13
N PHE A 144 7.49 3.64 -11.01
CA PHE A 144 8.73 3.43 -11.77
C PHE A 144 9.29 4.73 -12.31
N ILE A 145 10.52 4.67 -12.72
CA ILE A 145 11.22 5.74 -13.40
C ILE A 145 12.01 5.18 -14.58
N VAL A 146 11.97 5.86 -15.72
CA VAL A 146 12.77 5.53 -16.90
C VAL A 146 13.52 6.77 -17.34
N SER A 147 14.85 6.68 -17.44
CA SER A 147 15.69 7.71 -18.02
C SER A 147 16.30 7.26 -19.34
N ASP A 148 16.35 8.20 -20.28
CA ASP A 148 16.99 8.04 -21.59
C ASP A 148 16.53 6.79 -22.36
N ARG A 149 15.31 6.30 -22.07
CA ARG A 149 14.61 5.15 -22.68
C ARG A 149 15.21 3.78 -22.41
N THR A 150 16.35 3.71 -21.77
CA THR A 150 17.12 2.46 -21.62
C THR A 150 17.47 2.13 -20.18
N ASN A 151 17.29 3.07 -19.27
CA ASN A 151 17.56 2.87 -17.85
C ASN A 151 16.24 2.93 -17.08
N GLY A 152 15.63 1.77 -16.83
CA GLY A 152 14.36 1.59 -16.13
C GLY A 152 14.57 1.08 -14.72
N PHE A 153 13.78 1.61 -13.79
CA PHE A 153 13.75 1.21 -12.39
C PHE A 153 12.32 1.07 -11.89
N ILE A 154 11.96 -0.09 -11.37
CA ILE A 154 10.65 -0.37 -10.77
C ILE A 154 10.79 -0.43 -9.26
N THR A 155 9.78 0.09 -8.54
CA THR A 155 9.76 0.07 -7.08
C THR A 155 8.35 -0.10 -6.53
N SER A 156 8.24 -0.66 -5.33
CA SER A 156 6.98 -0.66 -4.57
C SER A 156 6.69 0.71 -3.94
N ALA A 157 7.70 1.58 -3.81
CA ALA A 157 7.63 2.86 -3.12
C ALA A 157 6.91 3.94 -3.92
N ASN A 158 5.98 4.63 -3.29
CA ASN A 158 5.56 5.95 -3.75
C ASN A 158 6.68 6.99 -3.49
N PHE A 159 6.68 8.07 -4.24
CA PHE A 159 7.66 9.16 -4.04
C PHE A 159 7.24 10.05 -2.87
N THR A 160 7.08 9.41 -1.70
CA THR A 160 6.70 10.05 -0.44
C THR A 160 7.77 9.82 0.62
N THR A 161 7.91 10.75 1.56
CA THR A 161 8.89 10.59 2.63
C THR A 161 8.70 9.29 3.42
N PRO A 162 7.48 8.88 3.84
CA PRO A 162 7.32 7.60 4.52
C PRO A 162 7.76 6.39 3.69
N SER A 163 7.42 6.32 2.40
CA SER A 163 7.83 5.22 1.52
C SER A 163 9.34 5.20 1.27
N LEU A 164 10.00 6.36 1.30
CA LEU A 164 11.41 6.47 0.99
C LEU A 164 12.34 6.50 2.23
N THR A 165 11.76 6.43 3.46
CA THR A 165 12.56 6.50 4.70
C THR A 165 12.15 5.51 5.79
N PHE A 166 10.90 5.05 5.84
CA PHE A 166 10.38 4.24 6.95
C PHE A 166 9.72 2.94 6.54
N ASN A 167 8.94 2.96 5.45
CA ASN A 167 8.25 1.75 5.02
C ASN A 167 9.27 0.71 4.53
N THR A 168 8.88 -0.54 4.63
CA THR A 168 9.59 -1.64 3.97
C THR A 168 9.20 -1.66 2.50
N GLU A 169 10.08 -1.19 1.66
CA GLU A 169 9.90 -1.08 0.21
C GLU A 169 11.08 -1.75 -0.51
N SER A 170 10.85 -2.12 -1.76
CA SER A 170 11.89 -2.69 -2.61
C SER A 170 11.86 -2.08 -4.02
N GLY A 171 13.01 -2.09 -4.69
CA GLY A 171 13.13 -1.63 -6.07
C GLY A 171 14.32 -2.29 -6.77
N ILE A 172 14.24 -2.35 -8.09
CA ILE A 172 15.26 -2.98 -8.95
C ILE A 172 15.45 -2.22 -10.26
N TYR A 173 16.63 -2.33 -10.82
CA TYR A 173 16.88 -1.99 -12.21
C TYR A 173 16.41 -3.10 -13.15
N LEU A 174 15.86 -2.69 -14.29
CA LEU A 174 15.52 -3.58 -15.38
C LEU A 174 16.71 -3.74 -16.33
N ASP A 175 16.72 -4.84 -17.07
CA ASP A 175 17.58 -4.95 -18.25
C ASP A 175 17.18 -3.92 -19.32
N GLU A 176 18.07 -3.71 -20.30
CA GLU A 176 17.87 -2.70 -21.33
C GLU A 176 16.63 -2.97 -22.21
N THR A 177 16.34 -4.25 -22.51
CA THR A 177 15.18 -4.64 -23.31
C THR A 177 13.89 -4.32 -22.58
N SER A 178 13.78 -4.73 -21.31
CA SER A 178 12.62 -4.45 -20.46
C SER A 178 12.46 -2.95 -20.19
N SER A 179 13.57 -2.20 -20.07
CA SER A 179 13.56 -0.75 -19.94
C SER A 179 12.96 -0.07 -21.17
N LYS A 180 13.33 -0.51 -22.37
CA LYS A 180 12.76 -0.02 -23.63
C LYS A 180 11.27 -0.35 -23.76
N GLU A 181 10.86 -1.53 -23.35
CA GLU A 181 9.43 -1.90 -23.35
C GLU A 181 8.63 -1.10 -22.29
N LEU A 182 9.23 -0.82 -21.13
CA LEU A 182 8.60 0.05 -20.13
C LEU A 182 8.47 1.50 -20.63
N ASP A 183 9.49 2.00 -21.34
CA ASP A 183 9.45 3.31 -22.01
C ASP A 183 8.31 3.41 -23.01
N LYS A 184 8.13 2.38 -23.87
CA LYS A 184 6.99 2.31 -24.81
C LYS A 184 5.65 2.23 -24.10
N LEU A 185 5.55 1.38 -23.07
CA LEU A 185 4.33 1.23 -22.26
C LEU A 185 3.91 2.59 -21.67
N PHE A 186 4.89 3.32 -21.11
CA PHE A 186 4.64 4.67 -20.61
C PHE A 186 4.08 5.57 -21.70
N ASP A 187 4.68 5.58 -22.90
CA ASP A 187 4.21 6.43 -24.02
C ASP A 187 2.79 6.07 -24.46
N VAL A 188 2.48 4.78 -24.57
CA VAL A 188 1.13 4.34 -24.96
C VAL A 188 0.11 4.82 -23.92
N ILE A 189 0.37 4.62 -22.62
CA ILE A 189 -0.54 5.08 -21.56
C ILE A 189 -0.60 6.60 -21.52
N PHE A 190 0.54 7.28 -21.63
CA PHE A 190 0.60 8.76 -21.60
C PHE A 190 -0.15 9.39 -22.78
N LEU A 191 -0.07 8.82 -23.97
CA LEU A 191 -0.68 9.38 -25.17
C LEU A 191 -2.13 8.92 -25.37
N GLN A 192 -2.47 7.67 -25.02
CA GLN A 192 -3.72 7.02 -25.40
C GLN A 192 -4.51 6.46 -24.21
N GLY A 193 -4.00 6.51 -22.97
CA GLY A 193 -4.70 5.98 -21.79
C GLY A 193 -6.07 6.64 -21.63
N THR A 194 -7.14 5.83 -21.68
CA THR A 194 -8.52 6.31 -21.76
C THR A 194 -8.98 7.03 -20.51
N THR A 195 -8.44 6.63 -19.36
CA THR A 195 -8.76 7.23 -18.06
C THR A 195 -7.83 8.39 -17.69
N TYR A 196 -6.74 8.60 -18.45
CA TYR A 196 -5.72 9.61 -18.14
C TYR A 196 -6.10 10.97 -18.73
N LYS A 197 -6.09 11.98 -17.86
CA LYS A 197 -6.41 13.36 -18.20
C LYS A 197 -5.15 14.20 -18.18
N GLN A 198 -5.03 15.12 -19.11
CA GLN A 198 -3.94 16.07 -19.14
C GLN A 198 -4.10 17.11 -18.03
N PHE A 199 -3.06 17.34 -17.25
CA PHE A 199 -3.03 18.43 -16.29
C PHE A 199 -2.68 19.74 -17.00
N LEU A 200 -3.54 20.76 -16.84
CA LEU A 200 -3.38 22.07 -17.52
C LEU A 200 -3.03 23.20 -16.53
N GLY A 201 -2.79 22.88 -15.29
CA GLY A 201 -2.54 23.89 -14.25
C GLY A 201 -3.77 24.74 -13.93
N THR A 202 -3.56 25.83 -13.17
CA THR A 202 -4.64 26.71 -12.69
C THR A 202 -5.00 27.84 -13.64
N ARG A 203 -4.32 27.99 -14.78
CA ARG A 203 -4.45 29.15 -15.69
C ARG A 203 -5.82 29.31 -16.35
N LYS A 204 -6.62 28.25 -16.44
CA LYS A 204 -8.01 28.34 -16.92
C LYS A 204 -8.94 28.05 -15.75
N LYS A 205 -9.70 29.07 -15.33
CA LYS A 205 -10.68 29.00 -14.23
C LYS A 205 -11.35 27.62 -14.13
N GLY A 206 -11.01 26.87 -13.07
CA GLY A 206 -11.68 25.64 -12.68
C GLY A 206 -11.38 24.37 -13.50
N LYS A 207 -10.58 24.38 -14.56
CA LYS A 207 -10.27 23.19 -15.36
C LYS A 207 -8.79 22.81 -15.24
N MET A 208 -8.47 22.06 -14.23
CA MET A 208 -7.12 21.52 -14.06
C MET A 208 -6.84 20.30 -14.91
N LEU A 209 -7.88 19.55 -15.30
CA LEU A 209 -7.78 18.36 -16.11
C LEU A 209 -8.70 18.49 -17.33
N VAL A 210 -8.16 18.17 -18.49
CA VAL A 210 -8.95 17.98 -19.71
C VAL A 210 -9.03 16.50 -19.99
N VAL A 211 -10.23 16.00 -20.23
CA VAL A 211 -10.43 14.61 -20.69
C VAL A 211 -9.73 14.50 -22.05
N GLN A 212 -8.86 13.52 -22.18
CA GLN A 212 -8.32 13.18 -23.49
C GLN A 212 -9.48 12.73 -24.38
N SER A 213 -9.49 13.16 -25.65
CA SER A 213 -10.47 12.72 -26.63
C SER A 213 -10.59 11.19 -26.65
N ASP A 214 -11.69 10.65 -27.18
CA ASP A 214 -12.08 9.24 -27.28
C ASP A 214 -11.06 8.32 -28.04
N VAL A 215 -9.77 8.56 -27.87
CA VAL A 215 -8.71 7.73 -28.43
C VAL A 215 -8.65 6.43 -27.64
N LYS A 216 -8.97 5.33 -28.29
CA LYS A 216 -8.76 3.99 -27.71
C LYS A 216 -7.29 3.64 -27.76
N ILE A 217 -6.82 2.94 -26.73
CA ILE A 217 -5.47 2.38 -26.72
C ILE A 217 -5.34 1.42 -27.92
N ASN A 218 -4.33 1.68 -28.75
CA ASN A 218 -3.94 0.71 -29.77
C ASN A 218 -3.16 -0.43 -29.11
N THR A 219 -3.83 -1.58 -28.99
CA THR A 219 -3.25 -2.78 -28.34
C THR A 219 -2.02 -3.31 -29.06
N ASP A 220 -1.86 -3.05 -30.37
CA ASP A 220 -0.68 -3.47 -31.14
C ASP A 220 0.60 -2.73 -30.72
N LEU A 221 0.45 -1.58 -30.06
CA LEU A 221 1.58 -0.82 -29.53
C LEU A 221 1.99 -1.26 -28.11
N LEU A 222 1.16 -2.06 -27.44
CA LEU A 222 1.49 -2.57 -26.12
C LEU A 222 2.63 -3.59 -26.18
N PRO A 223 3.56 -3.56 -25.21
CA PRO A 223 4.63 -4.56 -25.12
C PRO A 223 4.09 -5.99 -25.05
N GLN A 224 4.74 -6.90 -25.75
CA GLN A 224 4.38 -8.32 -25.72
C GLN A 224 5.15 -9.03 -24.59
N ALA A 225 4.44 -9.83 -23.77
CA ALA A 225 5.02 -10.50 -22.60
C ALA A 225 6.20 -11.44 -22.91
N ASN A 226 6.29 -11.96 -24.14
CA ASN A 226 7.37 -12.85 -24.58
C ASN A 226 8.64 -12.14 -25.07
N HIS A 227 8.63 -10.80 -25.19
CA HIS A 227 9.76 -10.05 -25.68
C HIS A 227 10.73 -9.58 -24.58
N SER A 228 10.27 -9.54 -23.33
CA SER A 228 11.05 -9.07 -22.20
C SER A 228 10.58 -9.67 -20.88
N SER A 229 11.31 -9.40 -19.81
CA SER A 229 10.90 -9.75 -18.43
C SER A 229 9.84 -8.81 -17.82
N LEU A 230 9.42 -7.76 -18.55
CA LEU A 230 8.37 -6.84 -18.12
C LEU A 230 6.99 -7.51 -18.12
N ARG A 231 6.24 -7.31 -17.05
CA ARG A 231 4.83 -7.70 -16.92
C ARG A 231 4.01 -6.50 -16.48
N TYR A 232 2.73 -6.44 -16.86
CA TYR A 232 1.90 -5.31 -16.50
C TYR A 232 0.41 -5.62 -16.51
N THR A 233 -0.35 -4.81 -15.78
CA THR A 233 -1.80 -4.67 -15.90
C THR A 233 -2.09 -3.32 -16.53
N CYS A 234 -2.97 -3.26 -17.52
CA CYS A 234 -3.30 -2.04 -18.23
C CYS A 234 -4.80 -1.99 -18.55
N GLU A 235 -5.56 -1.19 -17.81
CA GLU A 235 -6.96 -0.82 -18.06
C GLU A 235 -7.88 -1.97 -18.54
N SER A 236 -7.72 -3.17 -17.98
CA SER A 236 -8.44 -4.39 -18.41
C SER A 236 -8.12 -4.88 -19.84
N LEU A 237 -7.17 -4.25 -20.54
CA LEU A 237 -6.70 -4.67 -21.86
C LEU A 237 -5.63 -5.75 -21.80
N SER A 238 -4.86 -5.74 -20.73
CA SER A 238 -3.82 -6.74 -20.44
C SER A 238 -3.67 -6.92 -18.94
N ASN A 239 -3.53 -8.16 -18.51
CA ASN A 239 -3.29 -8.55 -17.13
C ASN A 239 -2.20 -9.64 -17.03
N ASN A 240 -1.23 -9.60 -17.94
CA ASN A 240 -0.12 -10.57 -17.96
C ASN A 240 0.74 -10.55 -16.69
N LEU A 241 0.59 -9.51 -15.85
CA LEU A 241 1.16 -9.47 -14.51
C LEU A 241 0.53 -10.54 -13.61
N LEU A 242 -0.81 -10.66 -13.60
CA LEU A 242 -1.50 -11.70 -12.83
C LEU A 242 -1.15 -13.10 -13.35
N ASP A 243 -1.08 -13.28 -14.67
CA ASP A 243 -0.70 -14.54 -15.29
C ASP A 243 0.69 -14.98 -14.83
N GLU A 244 1.64 -14.04 -14.73
CA GLU A 244 3.00 -14.34 -14.27
C GLU A 244 3.04 -14.65 -12.75
N VAL A 245 2.28 -13.93 -11.92
CA VAL A 245 2.13 -14.27 -10.50
C VAL A 245 1.65 -15.72 -10.34
N ILE A 246 0.62 -16.11 -11.10
CA ILE A 246 0.08 -17.46 -11.11
C ILE A 246 1.13 -18.46 -11.62
N ASN A 247 1.89 -18.09 -12.65
CA ASN A 247 2.96 -18.94 -13.20
C ASN A 247 4.04 -19.25 -12.14
N VAL A 248 4.52 -18.23 -11.41
CA VAL A 248 5.48 -18.41 -10.31
C VAL A 248 4.90 -19.35 -9.24
N ILE A 249 3.62 -19.20 -8.86
CA ILE A 249 2.96 -20.08 -7.88
C ILE A 249 2.89 -21.52 -8.38
N ASN A 250 2.52 -21.73 -9.64
CA ASN A 250 2.36 -23.06 -10.23
C ASN A 250 3.68 -23.81 -10.39
N GLN A 251 4.79 -23.11 -10.58
CA GLN A 251 6.13 -23.69 -10.74
C GLN A 251 6.77 -24.11 -9.41
N ALA A 252 6.23 -23.71 -8.27
CA ALA A 252 6.79 -24.01 -6.96
C ALA A 252 6.69 -25.50 -6.62
N ASP A 253 7.78 -26.07 -6.12
CA ASP A 253 7.84 -27.44 -5.60
C ASP A 253 8.01 -27.49 -4.08
N ALA A 254 8.63 -26.47 -3.46
CA ALA A 254 8.95 -26.49 -2.04
C ALA A 254 8.26 -25.33 -1.28
N PHE A 255 8.39 -24.11 -1.75
CA PHE A 255 7.85 -22.95 -1.06
C PHE A 255 7.39 -21.82 -2.00
N ILE A 256 6.52 -20.99 -1.49
CA ILE A 256 6.14 -19.69 -2.06
C ILE A 256 6.23 -18.64 -0.96
N TYR A 257 6.97 -17.55 -1.21
CA TYR A 257 6.91 -16.33 -0.44
C TYR A 257 6.23 -15.25 -1.27
N LEU A 258 5.21 -14.62 -0.71
CA LEU A 258 4.45 -13.56 -1.35
C LEU A 258 4.37 -12.36 -0.43
N SER A 259 4.79 -11.19 -0.90
CA SER A 259 4.63 -9.93 -0.17
C SER A 259 3.63 -9.00 -0.83
N THR A 260 2.83 -8.31 -0.02
CA THR A 260 1.83 -7.33 -0.47
C THR A 260 1.51 -6.33 0.66
N TYR A 261 1.05 -5.14 0.30
CA TYR A 261 0.54 -4.22 1.31
C TYR A 261 -0.82 -4.68 1.86
N SER A 262 -1.76 -5.03 0.99
CA SER A 262 -3.11 -5.44 1.38
C SER A 262 -3.62 -6.60 0.53
N ILE A 263 -4.58 -7.32 1.09
CA ILE A 263 -5.27 -8.45 0.47
C ILE A 263 -6.76 -8.13 0.51
N VAL A 264 -7.36 -7.89 -0.65
CA VAL A 264 -8.74 -7.42 -0.76
C VAL A 264 -9.41 -8.00 -2.00
N GLY A 265 -10.70 -8.32 -1.91
CA GLY A 265 -11.50 -8.70 -3.07
C GLY A 265 -11.06 -10.02 -3.73
N LEU A 266 -10.62 -11.00 -2.97
CA LEU A 266 -10.11 -12.29 -3.49
C LEU A 266 -11.12 -13.03 -4.37
N GLY A 267 -12.42 -12.83 -4.16
CA GLY A 267 -13.47 -13.39 -5.01
C GLY A 267 -13.37 -12.98 -6.49
N ALA A 268 -12.70 -11.87 -6.80
CA ALA A 268 -12.41 -11.43 -8.17
C ALA A 268 -11.08 -12.00 -8.72
N LEU A 269 -10.36 -12.80 -7.93
CA LEU A 269 -9.09 -13.44 -8.29
C LEU A 269 -9.17 -14.99 -8.24
N PRO A 270 -10.19 -15.63 -8.86
CA PRO A 270 -10.41 -17.07 -8.70
C PRO A 270 -9.24 -17.92 -9.20
N ALA A 271 -8.53 -17.47 -10.24
CA ALA A 271 -7.37 -18.17 -10.78
C ALA A 271 -6.18 -18.16 -9.80
N LEU A 272 -5.94 -17.02 -9.11
CA LEU A 272 -4.92 -16.92 -8.07
C LEU A 272 -5.24 -17.85 -6.89
N ILE A 273 -6.48 -17.82 -6.42
CA ILE A 273 -6.96 -18.70 -5.34
C ILE A 273 -6.79 -20.16 -5.71
N GLN A 274 -7.14 -20.55 -6.94
CA GLN A 274 -6.98 -21.92 -7.42
C GLN A 274 -5.50 -22.34 -7.50
N ALA A 275 -4.62 -21.45 -7.94
CA ALA A 275 -3.18 -21.71 -7.99
C ALA A 275 -2.61 -21.94 -6.58
N LEU A 276 -2.98 -21.10 -5.60
CA LEU A 276 -2.56 -21.25 -4.20
C LEU A 276 -3.09 -22.57 -3.59
N LYS A 277 -4.37 -22.90 -3.79
CA LYS A 277 -4.94 -24.20 -3.37
C LYS A 277 -4.21 -25.39 -3.98
N SER A 278 -3.88 -25.32 -5.26
CA SER A 278 -3.15 -26.37 -5.96
C SER A 278 -1.72 -26.51 -5.43
N ALA A 279 -1.03 -25.41 -5.12
CA ALA A 279 0.29 -25.42 -4.53
C ALA A 279 0.27 -26.07 -3.13
N ILE A 280 -0.65 -25.67 -2.27
CA ILE A 280 -0.84 -26.28 -0.94
C ILE A 280 -1.18 -27.78 -1.06
N GLY A 281 -2.03 -28.16 -2.02
CA GLY A 281 -2.35 -29.57 -2.30
C GLY A 281 -1.16 -30.41 -2.80
N ARG A 282 -0.07 -29.77 -3.23
CA ARG A 282 1.22 -30.41 -3.56
C ARG A 282 2.24 -30.34 -2.41
N ASP A 283 1.81 -30.01 -1.19
CA ASP A 283 2.65 -29.82 0.00
C ASP A 283 3.64 -28.63 -0.11
N VAL A 284 3.38 -27.67 -0.99
CA VAL A 284 4.18 -26.43 -1.09
C VAL A 284 3.85 -25.52 0.09
N SER A 285 4.87 -25.10 0.84
CA SER A 285 4.70 -24.16 1.94
C SER A 285 4.45 -22.75 1.44
N VAL A 286 3.27 -22.19 1.68
CA VAL A 286 2.91 -20.82 1.27
C VAL A 286 2.99 -19.89 2.47
N SER A 287 3.88 -18.90 2.39
CA SER A 287 4.02 -17.84 3.39
C SER A 287 3.74 -16.48 2.75
N ILE A 288 2.84 -15.71 3.35
CA ILE A 288 2.43 -14.40 2.87
C ILE A 288 2.84 -13.36 3.90
N PHE A 289 3.54 -12.32 3.45
CA PHE A 289 3.94 -11.18 4.27
C PHE A 289 3.14 -9.95 3.85
N CYS A 290 2.33 -9.40 4.74
CA CYS A 290 1.48 -8.26 4.45
C CYS A 290 1.60 -7.17 5.52
N ARG A 291 0.80 -6.12 5.41
CA ARG A 291 0.69 -5.11 6.47
C ARG A 291 -0.29 -5.57 7.54
N GLY A 292 0.07 -5.43 8.79
CA GLY A 292 -0.76 -5.80 9.94
C GLY A 292 -1.85 -4.77 10.21
N MET A 293 -2.99 -4.86 9.50
CA MET A 293 -4.07 -3.86 9.55
C MET A 293 -5.32 -4.42 10.25
N ASN A 294 -5.29 -4.48 11.58
CA ASN A 294 -6.42 -4.98 12.37
C ASN A 294 -7.69 -4.12 12.30
N TYR A 295 -7.59 -2.89 11.83
CA TYR A 295 -8.72 -1.95 11.68
C TYR A 295 -9.39 -2.02 10.30
N ARG A 296 -8.87 -2.87 9.37
CA ARG A 296 -9.34 -2.94 7.99
C ARG A 296 -10.01 -4.28 7.70
N ASN A 297 -11.33 -4.33 7.83
CA ASN A 297 -12.10 -5.56 7.73
C ASN A 297 -12.06 -6.25 6.37
N ASP A 298 -12.03 -5.49 5.27
CA ASP A 298 -11.90 -6.06 3.93
C ASP A 298 -10.56 -6.81 3.77
N HIS A 299 -9.50 -6.27 4.36
CA HIS A 299 -8.19 -6.92 4.40
C HIS A 299 -8.20 -8.14 5.33
N LEU A 300 -8.74 -8.02 6.55
CA LEU A 300 -8.84 -9.14 7.48
C LEU A 300 -9.66 -10.31 6.91
N ALA A 301 -10.71 -10.03 6.16
CA ALA A 301 -11.50 -11.07 5.49
C ALA A 301 -10.66 -11.83 4.46
N GLY A 302 -9.91 -11.12 3.61
CA GLY A 302 -9.00 -11.75 2.65
C GLY A 302 -7.88 -12.54 3.32
N VAL A 303 -7.30 -12.00 4.39
CA VAL A 303 -6.28 -12.69 5.19
C VAL A 303 -6.83 -13.98 5.81
N SER A 304 -8.03 -13.92 6.41
CA SER A 304 -8.69 -15.09 7.00
C SER A 304 -8.94 -16.19 5.97
N GLU A 305 -9.41 -15.84 4.76
CA GLU A 305 -9.62 -16.79 3.67
C GLU A 305 -8.32 -17.50 3.29
N LEU A 306 -7.21 -16.77 3.15
CA LEU A 306 -5.91 -17.35 2.83
C LEU A 306 -5.36 -18.22 3.98
N TYR A 307 -5.54 -17.79 5.21
CA TYR A 307 -5.15 -18.57 6.39
C TYR A 307 -5.92 -19.89 6.49
N GLU A 308 -7.23 -19.86 6.27
CA GLU A 308 -8.09 -21.04 6.27
C GLU A 308 -7.75 -22.03 5.14
N MET A 309 -7.19 -21.55 4.03
CA MET A 309 -6.65 -22.40 2.97
C MET A 309 -5.34 -23.10 3.37
N GLY A 310 -4.68 -22.68 4.45
CA GLY A 310 -3.40 -23.24 4.90
C GLY A 310 -2.19 -22.35 4.65
N CYS A 311 -2.37 -21.12 4.20
CA CYS A 311 -1.27 -20.16 4.09
C CYS A 311 -0.80 -19.71 5.49
N LYS A 312 0.51 -19.56 5.66
CA LYS A 312 1.09 -18.90 6.83
C LYS A 312 1.10 -17.40 6.60
N ILE A 313 0.53 -16.62 7.51
CA ILE A 313 0.40 -15.17 7.32
C ILE A 313 1.24 -14.43 8.36
N TYR A 314 2.18 -13.65 7.86
CA TYR A 314 3.09 -12.80 8.62
C TYR A 314 2.83 -11.34 8.29
N ALA A 315 3.16 -10.43 9.20
CA ALA A 315 2.91 -9.02 8.95
C ALA A 315 3.83 -8.09 9.73
N ASP A 316 3.91 -6.86 9.23
CA ASP A 316 4.51 -5.72 9.89
C ASP A 316 3.65 -4.47 9.67
N VAL A 317 3.83 -3.44 10.51
CA VAL A 317 3.11 -2.15 10.38
C VAL A 317 3.62 -1.29 9.24
N TYR A 318 4.82 -1.56 8.72
CA TYR A 318 5.46 -0.74 7.69
C TYR A 318 5.56 -1.43 6.33
N ASN A 319 5.12 -2.69 6.20
CA ASN A 319 5.25 -3.39 4.92
C ASN A 319 4.50 -2.70 3.79
N HIS A 320 5.22 -2.42 2.73
CA HIS A 320 4.68 -1.95 1.46
C HIS A 320 5.40 -2.60 0.26
N SER A 321 6.34 -3.52 0.52
CA SER A 321 6.98 -4.34 -0.51
C SER A 321 5.97 -5.29 -1.16
N LYS A 322 6.17 -5.59 -2.43
CA LYS A 322 5.28 -6.42 -3.23
C LYS A 322 6.08 -7.33 -4.16
N GLY A 323 5.77 -8.59 -4.12
CA GLY A 323 6.41 -9.58 -4.98
C GLY A 323 6.00 -10.99 -4.64
N VAL A 324 6.39 -11.93 -5.50
CA VAL A 324 6.22 -13.37 -5.31
C VAL A 324 7.50 -14.08 -5.72
N ILE A 325 7.90 -15.10 -4.97
CA ILE A 325 9.13 -15.84 -5.22
C ILE A 325 9.00 -17.29 -4.74
N ASN A 326 9.57 -18.20 -5.50
CA ASN A 326 9.77 -19.60 -5.16
C ASN A 326 11.25 -20.00 -5.37
N GLU A 327 11.57 -21.27 -5.26
CA GLU A 327 12.92 -21.79 -5.46
C GLU A 327 13.44 -21.66 -6.91
N LYS A 328 12.56 -21.47 -7.89
CA LYS A 328 12.89 -21.44 -9.33
C LYS A 328 12.83 -20.06 -9.96
N SER A 329 11.83 -19.27 -9.55
CA SER A 329 11.51 -17.99 -10.19
C SER A 329 11.04 -16.94 -9.17
N GLY A 330 11.05 -15.67 -9.57
CA GLY A 330 10.58 -14.58 -8.75
C GLY A 330 10.15 -13.38 -9.58
N LEU A 331 9.22 -12.61 -9.05
CA LEU A 331 8.64 -11.43 -9.67
C LEU A 331 8.48 -10.33 -8.62
N ILE A 332 9.03 -9.15 -8.88
CA ILE A 332 8.72 -7.92 -8.16
C ILE A 332 7.63 -7.17 -8.91
N PHE A 333 6.72 -6.51 -8.22
CA PHE A 333 5.65 -5.76 -8.86
C PHE A 333 5.15 -4.60 -8.00
N THR A 334 4.34 -3.71 -8.61
CA THR A 334 3.80 -2.52 -7.94
C THR A 334 2.38 -2.73 -7.41
N ALA A 335 1.69 -3.78 -7.83
CA ALA A 335 0.30 -4.10 -7.48
C ALA A 335 0.14 -4.60 -6.04
N ASN A 336 -1.01 -4.32 -5.43
CA ASN A 336 -1.47 -5.08 -4.27
C ASN A 336 -2.21 -6.34 -4.72
N ILE A 337 -2.39 -7.33 -3.82
CA ILE A 337 -3.35 -8.41 -4.03
C ILE A 337 -4.75 -7.84 -3.83
N ASP A 338 -5.23 -7.21 -4.86
CA ASP A 338 -6.53 -6.52 -4.89
C ASP A 338 -7.29 -6.94 -6.15
N GLY A 339 -8.43 -7.61 -5.94
CA GLY A 339 -9.28 -8.09 -7.02
C GLY A 339 -10.11 -7.00 -7.70
N HIS A 340 -10.20 -5.81 -7.13
CA HIS A 340 -10.95 -4.69 -7.71
C HIS A 340 -10.06 -3.77 -8.54
N HIS A 341 -8.77 -3.72 -8.17
CA HIS A 341 -7.74 -2.91 -8.80
C HIS A 341 -6.45 -3.74 -8.94
N GLY A 342 -5.31 -3.10 -9.02
CA GLY A 342 -4.02 -3.76 -8.97
C GLY A 342 -3.83 -4.86 -10.03
N LEU A 343 -4.04 -6.11 -9.65
CA LEU A 343 -3.79 -7.26 -10.53
C LEU A 343 -4.83 -7.43 -11.65
N THR A 344 -6.02 -6.86 -11.53
CA THR A 344 -7.12 -7.06 -12.50
C THR A 344 -7.40 -5.85 -13.36
N ASN A 345 -7.23 -4.66 -12.82
CA ASN A 345 -7.57 -3.41 -13.47
C ASN A 345 -6.63 -2.28 -12.99
N GLY A 346 -6.55 -1.20 -13.74
CA GLY A 346 -5.66 -0.08 -13.45
C GLY A 346 -4.37 -0.15 -14.25
N PHE A 347 -3.32 0.46 -13.72
CA PHE A 347 -2.00 0.44 -14.32
C PHE A 347 -0.95 0.05 -13.29
N GLU A 348 -0.41 -1.15 -13.44
CA GLU A 348 0.62 -1.73 -12.60
C GLU A 348 1.69 -2.39 -13.46
N VAL A 349 2.90 -2.48 -12.92
CA VAL A 349 4.03 -3.13 -13.59
C VAL A 349 4.72 -4.13 -12.68
N GLY A 350 5.35 -5.11 -13.28
CA GLY A 350 6.19 -6.10 -12.61
C GLY A 350 7.36 -6.53 -13.49
N PHE A 351 8.32 -7.18 -12.90
CA PHE A 351 9.53 -7.63 -13.59
C PHE A 351 9.96 -9.00 -13.06
N ILE A 352 10.19 -9.94 -13.99
CA ILE A 352 10.74 -11.26 -13.69
C ILE A 352 12.22 -11.10 -13.32
N LEU A 353 12.57 -11.55 -12.13
CA LEU A 353 13.92 -11.41 -11.58
C LEU A 353 14.92 -12.33 -12.31
N ASN A 354 16.10 -11.80 -12.60
CA ASN A 354 17.24 -12.64 -12.96
C ASN A 354 17.76 -13.40 -11.73
N GLU A 355 18.75 -14.28 -11.93
CA GLU A 355 19.24 -15.17 -10.87
C GLU A 355 19.83 -14.41 -9.67
N THR A 356 20.62 -13.36 -9.89
CA THR A 356 21.22 -12.58 -8.82
C THR A 356 20.16 -11.79 -8.04
N GLN A 357 19.28 -11.10 -8.74
CA GLN A 357 18.13 -10.40 -8.13
C GLN A 357 17.23 -11.35 -7.37
N ARG A 358 16.96 -12.55 -7.92
CA ARG A 358 16.15 -13.58 -7.27
C ARG A 358 16.78 -14.06 -5.97
N THR A 359 18.09 -14.30 -5.96
CA THR A 359 18.81 -14.74 -4.75
C THR A 359 18.71 -13.71 -3.63
N GLU A 360 18.93 -12.44 -3.91
CA GLU A 360 18.82 -11.37 -2.93
C GLU A 360 17.36 -11.13 -2.49
N PHE A 361 16.41 -11.22 -3.44
CA PHE A 361 14.98 -11.07 -3.14
C PHE A 361 14.43 -12.22 -2.30
N LEU A 362 14.96 -13.43 -2.47
CA LEU A 362 14.67 -14.58 -1.63
C LEU A 362 15.18 -14.36 -0.20
N ASP A 363 16.43 -13.92 -0.04
CA ASP A 363 17.00 -13.61 1.27
C ASP A 363 16.20 -12.51 1.97
N PHE A 364 15.84 -11.46 1.24
CA PHE A 364 14.98 -10.39 1.73
C PHE A 364 13.63 -10.92 2.25
N HIS A 365 12.94 -11.79 1.49
CA HIS A 365 11.66 -12.37 1.89
C HIS A 365 11.78 -13.30 3.11
N LYS A 366 12.85 -14.10 3.19
CA LYS A 366 13.13 -14.91 4.38
C LYS A 366 13.23 -14.04 5.62
N ARG A 367 13.99 -12.94 5.54
CA ARG A 367 14.15 -12.00 6.65
C ARG A 367 12.84 -11.33 7.04
N LEU A 368 12.01 -10.92 6.06
CA LEU A 368 10.69 -10.37 6.35
C LEU A 368 9.83 -11.35 7.18
N ILE A 369 9.89 -12.64 6.86
CA ILE A 369 9.12 -13.67 7.55
C ILE A 369 9.70 -13.98 8.93
N GLU A 370 11.01 -14.16 9.02
CA GLU A 370 11.72 -14.52 10.26
C GLU A 370 11.63 -13.41 11.31
N THR A 371 11.67 -12.15 10.89
CA THR A 371 11.62 -10.98 11.78
C THR A 371 10.22 -10.36 11.89
N ALA A 372 9.20 -10.95 11.23
CA ALA A 372 7.84 -10.43 11.21
C ALA A 372 7.32 -10.12 12.62
N PHE A 373 6.88 -8.88 12.84
CA PHE A 373 6.40 -8.46 14.16
C PHE A 373 5.07 -9.11 14.52
N TYR A 374 4.23 -9.40 13.52
CA TYR A 374 2.92 -10.00 13.70
C TYR A 374 2.77 -11.30 12.93
N VAL A 375 1.90 -12.16 13.45
CA VAL A 375 1.30 -13.31 12.75
C VAL A 375 -0.22 -13.18 12.83
N PHE A 376 -0.91 -13.74 11.85
CA PHE A 376 -2.37 -13.83 11.91
C PHE A 376 -2.78 -15.05 12.71
N ASP A 377 -3.72 -14.87 13.64
CA ASP A 377 -4.36 -15.92 14.42
C ASP A 377 -5.87 -15.79 14.29
N ASN A 378 -6.56 -16.84 13.86
CA ASN A 378 -8.01 -16.85 13.65
C ASN A 378 -8.81 -17.01 14.96
N LYS A 379 -8.16 -17.39 16.06
CA LYS A 379 -8.79 -17.56 17.39
C LYS A 379 -7.85 -17.12 18.52
N PRO A 380 -7.40 -15.86 18.51
CA PRO A 380 -6.43 -15.40 19.48
C PRO A 380 -6.98 -15.42 20.90
N THR A 381 -6.15 -15.81 21.86
CA THR A 381 -6.50 -15.74 23.27
C THR A 381 -6.43 -14.29 23.76
N ARG A 382 -7.19 -14.00 24.83
CA ARG A 382 -7.14 -12.70 25.52
C ARG A 382 -5.71 -12.32 25.95
N ASN A 383 -4.96 -13.29 26.44
CA ASN A 383 -3.57 -13.06 26.87
C ASN A 383 -2.68 -12.64 25.69
N LEU A 384 -2.81 -13.29 24.54
CA LEU A 384 -2.05 -12.96 23.33
C LEU A 384 -2.40 -11.57 22.80
N LEU A 385 -3.69 -11.20 22.84
CA LEU A 385 -4.14 -9.84 22.50
C LEU A 385 -3.55 -8.79 23.44
N PHE A 386 -3.51 -9.08 24.72
CA PHE A 386 -2.91 -8.18 25.72
C PHE A 386 -1.41 -8.02 25.51
N GLN A 387 -0.70 -9.11 25.26
CA GLN A 387 0.73 -9.06 24.92
C GLN A 387 0.99 -8.25 23.66
N THR A 388 0.15 -8.41 22.62
CA THR A 388 0.22 -7.63 21.39
C THR A 388 0.05 -6.14 21.66
N TYR A 389 -0.92 -5.78 22.49
CA TYR A 389 -1.17 -4.41 22.88
C TYR A 389 0.02 -3.80 23.63
N ILE A 390 0.56 -4.52 24.62
CA ILE A 390 1.73 -4.05 25.38
C ILE A 390 2.94 -3.84 24.48
N ALA A 391 3.24 -4.79 23.60
CA ALA A 391 4.37 -4.69 22.68
C ALA A 391 4.24 -3.48 21.76
N TYR A 392 3.05 -3.20 21.26
CA TYR A 392 2.78 -2.03 20.44
C TYR A 392 2.97 -0.70 21.18
N GLU A 393 2.50 -0.62 22.44
CA GLU A 393 2.68 0.58 23.27
C GLU A 393 4.15 0.80 23.66
N MET A 394 4.90 -0.27 23.92
CA MET A 394 6.34 -0.17 24.21
C MET A 394 7.14 0.40 23.03
N ILE A 395 6.82 -0.01 21.80
CA ILE A 395 7.44 0.54 20.59
C ILE A 395 7.21 2.05 20.48
N LYS A 396 6.03 2.53 20.92
CA LYS A 396 5.71 3.95 20.94
C LYS A 396 6.29 4.73 22.12
N GLY A 397 6.98 4.05 23.05
CA GLY A 397 7.50 4.66 24.26
C GLY A 397 6.41 5.11 25.24
N LEU A 398 5.22 4.52 25.18
CA LEU A 398 4.09 4.78 26.06
C LEU A 398 4.02 3.68 27.14
N ASN A 399 3.56 4.03 28.35
CA ASN A 399 3.22 3.05 29.37
C ASN A 399 1.88 2.40 29.00
N ALA A 400 1.84 1.08 28.88
CA ALA A 400 0.63 0.35 28.61
C ALA A 400 -0.34 0.43 29.81
N PRO A 401 -1.52 1.05 29.68
CA PRO A 401 -2.50 1.06 30.76
C PRO A 401 -3.11 -0.34 30.92
N ALA A 402 -3.61 -0.65 32.10
CA ALA A 402 -4.39 -1.86 32.31
C ALA A 402 -5.60 -1.88 31.36
N LEU A 403 -5.87 -3.04 30.74
CA LEU A 403 -7.07 -3.21 29.92
C LEU A 403 -8.30 -3.20 30.83
N PRO A 404 -9.28 -2.30 30.61
CA PRO A 404 -10.52 -2.35 31.36
C PRO A 404 -11.26 -3.66 31.07
N GLN A 405 -11.84 -4.27 32.10
CA GLN A 405 -12.57 -5.53 31.93
C GLN A 405 -13.90 -5.35 31.20
N ASN A 406 -14.56 -4.23 31.43
CA ASN A 406 -15.82 -3.87 30.76
C ASN A 406 -15.79 -2.40 30.34
N LEU A 407 -16.39 -2.13 29.18
CA LEU A 407 -16.61 -0.79 28.66
C LEU A 407 -18.09 -0.60 28.40
N ILE A 408 -18.63 0.55 28.78
CA ILE A 408 -20.04 0.89 28.61
C ILE A 408 -20.15 1.97 27.55
N ILE A 409 -21.03 1.79 26.57
CA ILE A 409 -21.41 2.84 25.63
C ILE A 409 -22.71 3.45 26.11
N SER A 410 -22.71 4.74 26.43
CA SER A 410 -23.92 5.46 26.80
C SER A 410 -24.80 5.73 25.59
N LEU A 411 -26.02 5.20 25.62
CA LEU A 411 -26.99 5.32 24.52
C LEU A 411 -27.69 6.66 24.39
N LYS A 412 -27.52 7.59 25.32
CA LYS A 412 -28.06 8.96 25.15
C LYS A 412 -27.52 9.69 23.93
N GLN A 413 -26.42 9.18 23.35
CA GLN A 413 -25.74 9.74 22.19
C GLN A 413 -25.68 8.76 21.00
N ALA A 414 -26.36 7.61 21.10
CA ALA A 414 -26.20 6.49 20.16
C ALA A 414 -27.08 6.54 18.91
N SER A 415 -27.80 7.63 18.66
CA SER A 415 -28.66 7.76 17.46
C SER A 415 -27.90 7.68 16.12
N SER A 416 -26.58 7.78 16.15
CA SER A 416 -25.69 7.65 14.97
C SER A 416 -24.97 6.31 14.85
N LEU A 417 -25.19 5.37 15.80
CA LEU A 417 -24.51 4.08 15.82
C LEU A 417 -25.24 3.04 14.96
N ASN A 418 -24.49 2.38 14.09
CA ASN A 418 -24.97 1.18 13.44
C ASN A 418 -24.75 -0.03 14.37
N LEU A 419 -25.78 -0.37 15.14
CA LEU A 419 -25.74 -1.46 16.13
C LEU A 419 -25.46 -2.82 15.48
N ASP A 420 -26.00 -3.07 14.28
CA ASP A 420 -25.78 -4.32 13.56
C ASP A 420 -24.31 -4.48 13.16
N GLU A 421 -23.66 -3.40 12.79
CA GLU A 421 -22.23 -3.39 12.42
C GLU A 421 -21.36 -3.59 13.66
N LEU A 422 -21.72 -2.97 14.78
CA LEU A 422 -21.03 -3.16 16.06
C LEU A 422 -21.15 -4.59 16.59
N GLN A 423 -22.29 -5.26 16.37
CA GLN A 423 -22.50 -6.65 16.79
C GLN A 423 -21.75 -7.68 15.97
N LYS A 424 -21.56 -7.39 14.68
CA LYS A 424 -20.97 -8.33 13.72
C LYS A 424 -19.44 -8.23 13.63
N ASN A 425 -18.86 -7.16 14.14
CA ASN A 425 -17.45 -6.86 13.95
C ASN A 425 -16.72 -6.74 15.29
N ILE A 426 -15.41 -6.99 15.23
CA ILE A 426 -14.51 -6.63 16.32
C ILE A 426 -14.49 -5.10 16.42
N ILE A 427 -14.55 -4.61 17.63
CA ILE A 427 -14.50 -3.18 17.91
C ILE A 427 -13.08 -2.83 18.32
N PHE A 428 -12.50 -1.86 17.62
CA PHE A 428 -11.20 -1.31 17.94
C PHE A 428 -11.37 0.07 18.58
N TYR A 429 -10.48 0.37 19.51
CA TYR A 429 -10.32 1.69 20.06
C TYR A 429 -8.97 2.24 19.62
N GLY A 430 -8.96 3.41 19.05
CA GLY A 430 -7.76 4.09 18.59
C GLY A 430 -7.69 5.53 19.11
N ARG A 431 -6.48 6.05 19.22
CA ARG A 431 -6.21 7.43 19.63
C ARG A 431 -5.30 8.10 18.64
N LEU A 432 -5.71 9.29 18.15
CA LEU A 432 -4.92 10.11 17.25
C LEU A 432 -4.80 11.52 17.85
N LYS A 433 -3.60 11.92 18.28
CA LYS A 433 -3.38 13.17 19.02
C LYS A 433 -4.31 13.21 20.25
N GLU A 434 -5.18 14.20 20.31
CA GLU A 434 -6.19 14.37 21.38
C GLU A 434 -7.55 13.72 21.05
N SER A 435 -7.70 13.14 19.87
CA SER A 435 -8.95 12.53 19.42
C SER A 435 -8.94 11.03 19.64
N GLU A 436 -10.05 10.50 20.13
CA GLU A 436 -10.28 9.08 20.39
C GLU A 436 -11.36 8.56 19.45
N PHE A 437 -11.19 7.33 18.96
CA PHE A 437 -12.10 6.72 17.99
C PHE A 437 -12.45 5.30 18.37
N LEU A 438 -13.72 4.96 18.16
CA LEU A 438 -14.21 3.59 18.09
C LEU A 438 -14.36 3.20 16.62
N ILE A 439 -13.89 2.01 16.28
CA ILE A 439 -13.89 1.50 14.90
C ILE A 439 -14.58 0.14 14.92
N ALA A 440 -15.61 0.00 14.11
CA ALA A 440 -16.30 -1.25 13.90
C ALA A 440 -16.58 -1.42 12.40
N GLY A 441 -15.95 -2.41 11.79
CA GLY A 441 -16.05 -2.57 10.35
C GLY A 441 -15.50 -1.36 9.59
N ASN A 442 -16.34 -0.84 8.70
CA ASN A 442 -16.04 0.37 7.93
C ASN A 442 -16.53 1.66 8.61
N SER A 443 -17.08 1.54 9.80
CA SER A 443 -17.63 2.66 10.56
C SER A 443 -16.65 3.16 11.62
N TYR A 444 -16.52 4.47 11.68
CA TYR A 444 -15.60 5.17 12.58
C TYR A 444 -16.37 6.20 13.37
N TYR A 445 -16.23 6.14 14.68
CA TYR A 445 -16.94 7.01 15.60
C TYR A 445 -15.95 7.78 16.46
N LYS A 446 -16.00 9.10 16.41
CA LYS A 446 -15.24 9.94 17.34
C LYS A 446 -15.84 9.81 18.72
N CYS A 447 -15.03 9.47 19.70
CA CYS A 447 -15.49 9.19 21.06
C CYS A 447 -14.58 9.84 22.10
N ARG A 448 -15.00 9.75 23.35
CA ARG A 448 -14.20 10.02 24.54
C ARG A 448 -14.40 8.90 25.54
N LEU A 449 -13.32 8.33 26.02
CA LEU A 449 -13.36 7.33 27.09
C LEU A 449 -13.12 8.03 28.43
N LYS A 450 -14.10 7.95 29.32
CA LYS A 450 -13.99 8.41 30.71
C LYS A 450 -14.57 7.36 31.63
N GLU A 451 -13.81 6.94 32.64
CA GLU A 451 -14.27 5.98 33.66
C GLU A 451 -14.93 4.71 33.08
N ASN A 452 -14.34 4.14 32.02
CA ASN A 452 -14.85 2.97 31.29
C ASN A 452 -16.14 3.22 30.48
N VAL A 453 -16.57 4.48 30.31
CA VAL A 453 -17.72 4.85 29.50
C VAL A 453 -17.27 5.58 28.24
N PHE A 454 -17.66 5.06 27.08
CA PHE A 454 -17.50 5.77 25.81
C PHE A 454 -18.66 6.73 25.57
N SER A 455 -18.33 8.00 25.41
CA SER A 455 -19.24 8.99 24.86
C SER A 455 -18.95 9.15 23.37
N ILE A 456 -19.91 8.79 22.51
CA ILE A 456 -19.75 8.90 21.05
C ILE A 456 -20.35 10.22 20.59
N PHE A 457 -19.58 11.00 19.83
CA PHE A 457 -19.99 12.33 19.39
C PHE A 457 -20.53 12.33 17.97
N GLU A 458 -19.83 11.64 17.05
CA GLU A 458 -20.18 11.68 15.63
C GLU A 458 -19.58 10.48 14.89
N SER A 459 -20.23 10.08 13.80
CA SER A 459 -19.64 9.19 12.81
C SER A 459 -18.72 9.98 11.91
N VAL A 460 -17.49 9.52 11.72
CA VAL A 460 -16.48 10.22 10.90
C VAL A 460 -15.89 9.27 9.88
N LYS A 461 -15.50 9.80 8.72
CA LYS A 461 -14.60 9.10 7.81
C LYS A 461 -13.19 9.52 8.16
N PRO A 462 -12.33 8.63 8.65
CA PRO A 462 -10.98 8.99 8.99
C PRO A 462 -10.24 9.38 7.72
N ARG A 463 -9.50 10.48 7.80
CA ARG A 463 -8.56 10.91 6.75
C ARG A 463 -7.14 10.43 7.03
N PHE A 464 -6.98 9.47 7.97
CA PHE A 464 -5.69 9.15 8.56
C PHE A 464 -5.41 7.66 8.48
N ASP A 465 -4.15 7.35 8.52
CA ASP A 465 -3.60 6.03 8.73
C ASP A 465 -3.79 5.64 10.20
N LEU A 466 -4.92 5.01 10.53
CA LEU A 466 -5.24 4.59 11.89
C LEU A 466 -4.39 3.40 12.37
N GLU A 467 -3.59 2.80 11.50
CA GLU A 467 -2.69 1.69 11.78
C GLU A 467 -1.83 1.91 13.02
N LYS A 468 -1.39 3.15 13.21
CA LYS A 468 -0.51 3.56 14.31
C LYS A 468 -1.22 3.74 15.65
N TYR A 469 -2.56 3.61 15.68
CA TYR A 469 -3.36 4.08 16.81
C TYR A 469 -4.35 3.07 17.36
N VAL A 470 -4.44 1.88 16.75
CA VAL A 470 -5.36 0.83 17.24
C VAL A 470 -4.73 0.12 18.41
N LEU A 471 -5.31 0.26 19.56
CA LEU A 471 -4.71 -0.14 20.84
C LEU A 471 -5.49 -1.20 21.59
N LYS A 472 -6.78 -1.40 21.31
CA LYS A 472 -7.63 -2.29 22.11
C LYS A 472 -8.67 -2.98 21.23
N PHE A 473 -8.99 -4.21 21.58
CA PHE A 473 -9.94 -5.06 20.89
C PHE A 473 -11.10 -5.38 21.83
N PHE A 474 -12.32 -5.29 21.35
CA PHE A 474 -13.51 -5.55 22.13
C PHE A 474 -14.55 -6.33 21.33
N GLU A 475 -15.27 -7.20 22.00
CA GLU A 475 -16.47 -7.85 21.50
C GLU A 475 -17.71 -7.24 22.17
N LEU A 476 -18.75 -6.98 21.39
CA LEU A 476 -19.98 -6.40 21.87
C LEU A 476 -20.92 -7.49 22.40
N LYS A 477 -21.34 -7.38 23.65
CA LYS A 477 -22.53 -8.08 24.15
C LYS A 477 -23.62 -7.06 24.49
N ILE A 478 -24.75 -7.17 23.84
CA ILE A 478 -25.94 -6.43 24.24
C ILE A 478 -26.56 -7.18 25.44
N ILE A 479 -26.74 -6.50 26.55
CA ILE A 479 -27.52 -6.99 27.66
C ILE A 479 -28.82 -6.22 27.59
N ASP A 480 -29.90 -6.91 27.23
CA ASP A 480 -31.26 -6.38 27.44
C ASP A 480 -31.44 -6.17 28.92
N SER A 481 -31.53 -4.92 29.33
CA SER A 481 -31.99 -4.60 30.67
C SER A 481 -33.49 -5.00 30.77
N GLN A 482 -33.77 -6.10 31.45
CA GLN A 482 -35.09 -6.38 31.95
C GLN A 482 -35.56 -5.24 32.85
#